data_cc685a6eae8f89129e922fc1dd82b5d5
#
_entry.id   cc685a6eae8f89129e922fc1dd82b5d5
#
_cell.length_a   1.000
_cell.length_b   1.000
_cell.length_c   1.000
_cell.angle_alpha   90.00
_cell.angle_beta   90.00
_cell.angle_gamma   90.00
#
_symmetry.space_group_name_H-M   'P 1'
#
loop_
_entity.id
_entity.type
_entity.pdbx_description
1 polymer ?
#
loop_
_entity_poly.entity_id
_entity_poly.type
_entity_poly.pdbx_seq_one_letter_code
_entity_poly.pdbx_strand_id
1 'polypeptide(L)'
;MKKITLATIVLLLAANMAVWHAVYTENQRKELTVAFLDIGQGDAIFIEAPNGNQVIVDGGPNSKILHELGKLMPWYDKTIDMIIVTNPDKDHIAGFADILKRYKVSYLIESGTQNKSLIHNAVQELAREKGVEKVTARRGMEIFLDEESDNQVVLTVLFPDKDVSKEKPNDGSIVMRLKYGETEVMLMGDAPISVEKHILSFTEAKLGARSDIAATGPKESNARSGQELLDTELESDILKIGHHGSKTSTSEEFVRAVNPSYAVISSGKENKYGHPHEETLVTLAKFSQFPLKILRTDEAGTIVMKSDGKNFVQAK
;
A
#
# COMPACT_ATOMS: atom_id res chain seq x y z
N MET A 1 -35.78 43.82 9.30
CA MET A 1 -35.46 43.31 7.94
C MET A 1 -34.00 43.51 7.54
N LYS A 2 -33.44 44.73 7.50
CA LYS A 2 -32.03 44.97 7.05
C LYS A 2 -30.94 44.16 7.78
N LYS A 3 -31.06 43.92 9.11
CA LYS A 3 -30.10 43.14 9.89
C LYS A 3 -30.13 41.63 9.57
N ILE A 4 -31.32 41.09 9.30
CA ILE A 4 -31.50 39.66 8.89
C ILE A 4 -30.90 39.46 7.50
N THR A 5 -31.15 40.38 6.57
CA THR A 5 -30.62 40.33 5.21
C THR A 5 -29.09 40.39 5.21
N LEU A 6 -28.48 41.25 6.04
CA LEU A 6 -27.03 41.33 6.16
C LEU A 6 -26.42 40.02 6.74
N ALA A 7 -27.03 39.45 7.79
CA ALA A 7 -26.61 38.20 8.37
C ALA A 7 -26.68 37.03 7.37
N THR A 8 -27.75 36.97 6.58
CA THR A 8 -27.90 35.96 5.51
C THR A 8 -26.82 36.11 4.44
N ILE A 9 -26.52 37.33 4.01
CA ILE A 9 -25.45 37.59 3.01
C ILE A 9 -24.08 37.17 3.57
N VAL A 10 -23.77 37.50 4.83
CA VAL A 10 -22.50 37.09 5.45
C VAL A 10 -22.39 35.57 5.56
N LEU A 11 -23.47 34.88 5.92
CA LEU A 11 -23.51 33.42 5.98
C LEU A 11 -23.29 32.79 4.60
N LEU A 12 -23.94 33.32 3.55
CA LEU A 12 -23.74 32.83 2.18
C LEU A 12 -22.31 33.07 1.68
N LEU A 13 -21.72 34.22 1.99
CA LEU A 13 -20.32 34.50 1.64
C LEU A 13 -19.35 33.56 2.38
N ALA A 14 -19.58 33.30 3.67
CA ALA A 14 -18.77 32.35 4.43
C ALA A 14 -18.91 30.93 3.87
N ALA A 15 -20.13 30.51 3.55
CA ALA A 15 -20.35 29.19 2.92
C ALA A 15 -19.67 29.10 1.54
N ASN A 16 -19.76 30.17 0.73
CA ASN A 16 -19.10 30.23 -0.57
C ASN A 16 -17.58 30.18 -0.43
N MET A 17 -17.00 30.93 0.52
CA MET A 17 -15.56 30.86 0.81
C MET A 17 -15.14 29.46 1.26
N ALA A 18 -15.92 28.77 2.09
CA ALA A 18 -15.63 27.41 2.53
C ALA A 18 -15.66 26.43 1.34
N VAL A 19 -16.64 26.57 0.44
CA VAL A 19 -16.71 25.76 -0.79
C VAL A 19 -15.51 26.03 -1.69
N TRP A 20 -15.17 27.29 -1.94
CA TRP A 20 -14.01 27.64 -2.77
C TRP A 20 -12.69 27.20 -2.14
N HIS A 21 -12.58 27.27 -0.82
CA HIS A 21 -11.40 26.75 -0.12
C HIS A 21 -11.32 25.22 -0.27
N ALA A 22 -12.43 24.49 -0.15
CA ALA A 22 -12.44 23.04 -0.37
C ALA A 22 -12.06 22.69 -1.83
N VAL A 23 -12.65 23.37 -2.83
CA VAL A 23 -12.31 23.19 -4.25
C VAL A 23 -10.85 23.55 -4.52
N TYR A 24 -10.34 24.62 -3.92
CA TYR A 24 -8.94 25.01 -4.08
C TYR A 24 -7.99 23.99 -3.48
N THR A 25 -8.28 23.47 -2.28
CA THR A 25 -7.47 22.41 -1.65
C THR A 25 -7.54 21.11 -2.44
N GLU A 26 -8.68 20.75 -3.00
CA GLU A 26 -8.85 19.61 -3.90
C GLU A 26 -7.99 19.75 -5.17
N ASN A 27 -8.01 20.92 -5.83
CA ASN A 27 -7.20 21.19 -7.02
C ASN A 27 -5.69 21.27 -6.77
N GLN A 28 -5.25 21.40 -5.51
CA GLN A 28 -3.81 21.36 -5.16
C GLN A 28 -3.30 19.94 -4.88
N ARG A 29 -4.20 18.94 -4.82
CA ARG A 29 -3.85 17.53 -4.69
C ARG A 29 -3.29 17.02 -6.02
N LYS A 30 -2.02 17.30 -6.28
CA LYS A 30 -1.26 16.78 -7.44
C LYS A 30 -0.21 15.75 -7.04
N GLU A 31 -0.23 15.32 -5.78
CA GLU A 31 0.75 14.42 -5.22
C GLU A 31 0.09 13.12 -4.82
N LEU A 32 0.75 12.00 -5.13
CA LEU A 32 0.42 10.73 -4.52
C LEU A 32 0.82 10.78 -3.04
N THR A 33 -0.08 10.44 -2.15
CA THR A 33 0.20 10.26 -0.72
C THR A 33 0.17 8.78 -0.36
N VAL A 34 1.23 8.30 0.28
CA VAL A 34 1.30 6.96 0.87
C VAL A 34 1.65 7.10 2.34
N ALA A 35 0.72 6.76 3.23
CA ALA A 35 0.89 6.87 4.66
C ALA A 35 0.86 5.51 5.34
N PHE A 36 1.95 5.16 6.01
CA PHE A 36 2.09 3.97 6.84
C PHE A 36 1.67 4.36 8.26
N LEU A 37 0.50 3.88 8.68
CA LEU A 37 -0.18 4.36 9.87
C LEU A 37 0.38 3.71 11.14
N ASP A 38 0.64 4.49 12.19
CA ASP A 38 0.93 3.94 13.52
C ASP A 38 -0.35 3.43 14.18
N ILE A 39 -0.66 2.16 13.94
CA ILE A 39 -1.80 1.47 14.54
C ILE A 39 -1.40 0.51 15.68
N GLY A 40 -0.14 0.54 16.09
CA GLY A 40 0.48 -0.47 16.93
C GLY A 40 0.98 -1.67 16.12
N GLN A 41 0.88 -2.90 16.66
CA GLN A 41 1.29 -4.10 15.95
C GLN A 41 0.28 -4.45 14.87
N GLY A 42 0.73 -4.49 13.61
CA GLY A 42 -0.08 -4.79 12.44
C GLY A 42 0.20 -3.83 11.29
N ASP A 43 -0.53 -3.97 10.19
CA ASP A 43 -0.42 -3.12 9.01
C ASP A 43 -1.70 -2.29 8.79
N ALA A 44 -1.50 -1.03 8.44
CA ALA A 44 -2.52 -0.17 7.86
C ALA A 44 -1.82 0.90 7.01
N ILE A 45 -2.13 0.95 5.72
CA ILE A 45 -1.53 1.89 4.79
C ILE A 45 -2.65 2.64 4.08
N PHE A 46 -2.61 3.96 4.16
CA PHE A 46 -3.51 4.84 3.42
C PHE A 46 -2.83 5.36 2.17
N ILE A 47 -3.49 5.24 1.03
CA ILE A 47 -3.04 5.73 -0.26
C ILE A 47 -4.09 6.69 -0.79
N GLU A 48 -3.68 7.90 -1.16
CA GLU A 48 -4.52 8.88 -1.84
C GLU A 48 -3.84 9.28 -3.16
N ALA A 49 -4.50 8.99 -4.26
CA ALA A 49 -4.04 9.36 -5.60
C ALA A 49 -4.27 10.86 -5.87
N PRO A 50 -3.59 11.48 -6.87
CA PRO A 50 -3.73 12.89 -7.21
C PRO A 50 -5.16 13.34 -7.54
N ASN A 51 -5.99 12.45 -8.05
CA ASN A 51 -7.42 12.70 -8.33
C ASN A 51 -8.32 12.62 -7.10
N GLY A 52 -7.77 12.23 -5.92
CA GLY A 52 -8.49 12.08 -4.66
C GLY A 52 -9.03 10.67 -4.40
N ASN A 53 -8.84 9.70 -5.30
CA ASN A 53 -9.22 8.31 -5.04
C ASN A 53 -8.40 7.73 -3.90
N GLN A 54 -9.07 7.01 -2.99
CA GLN A 54 -8.51 6.57 -1.72
C GLN A 54 -8.56 5.06 -1.58
N VAL A 55 -7.43 4.49 -1.16
CA VAL A 55 -7.30 3.06 -0.88
C VAL A 55 -6.72 2.86 0.52
N ILE A 56 -7.25 1.89 1.24
CA ILE A 56 -6.64 1.43 2.49
C ILE A 56 -6.18 -0.02 2.30
N VAL A 57 -4.88 -0.22 2.43
CA VAL A 57 -4.26 -1.56 2.44
C VAL A 57 -4.06 -1.96 3.89
N ASP A 58 -4.79 -2.98 4.32
CA ASP A 58 -4.95 -3.46 5.68
C ASP A 58 -5.53 -2.43 6.67
N GLY A 59 -6.19 -2.93 7.68
CA GLY A 59 -6.97 -2.12 8.63
C GLY A 59 -6.42 -2.12 10.05
N GLY A 60 -5.34 -2.86 10.29
CA GLY A 60 -4.76 -2.98 11.63
C GLY A 60 -5.62 -3.76 12.62
N PRO A 61 -5.17 -3.86 13.89
CA PRO A 61 -5.77 -4.72 14.92
C PRO A 61 -7.04 -4.17 15.58
N ASN A 62 -7.36 -2.89 15.38
CA ASN A 62 -8.43 -2.22 16.13
C ASN A 62 -8.81 -0.85 15.52
N SER A 63 -9.67 -0.10 16.23
CA SER A 63 -10.19 1.20 15.81
C SER A 63 -9.17 2.37 15.80
N LYS A 64 -7.89 2.17 16.18
CA LYS A 64 -6.84 3.20 16.12
C LYS A 64 -6.70 3.76 14.70
N ILE A 65 -6.96 2.93 13.68
CA ILE A 65 -6.96 3.36 12.29
C ILE A 65 -7.88 4.55 12.03
N LEU A 66 -9.05 4.62 12.67
CA LEU A 66 -9.97 5.76 12.52
C LEU A 66 -9.35 7.08 13.02
N HIS A 67 -8.54 7.00 14.08
CA HIS A 67 -7.83 8.16 14.61
C HIS A 67 -6.75 8.63 13.64
N GLU A 68 -5.98 7.71 13.09
CA GLU A 68 -4.91 8.04 12.13
C GLU A 68 -5.50 8.59 10.81
N LEU A 69 -6.55 7.97 10.28
CA LEU A 69 -7.25 8.49 9.10
C LEU A 69 -7.83 9.89 9.32
N GLY A 70 -8.33 10.17 10.53
CA GLY A 70 -8.84 11.50 10.88
C GLY A 70 -7.80 12.62 10.87
N LYS A 71 -6.49 12.29 10.84
CA LYS A 71 -5.40 13.25 10.66
C LYS A 71 -5.10 13.53 9.17
N LEU A 72 -5.44 12.59 8.29
CA LEU A 72 -5.10 12.62 6.87
C LEU A 72 -6.29 13.04 6.00
N MET A 73 -7.48 12.56 6.34
CA MET A 73 -8.70 12.82 5.57
C MET A 73 -9.46 14.03 6.12
N PRO A 74 -10.07 14.85 5.24
CA PRO A 74 -10.97 15.89 5.68
C PRO A 74 -12.14 15.33 6.50
N TRP A 75 -12.56 16.03 7.54
CA TRP A 75 -13.63 15.57 8.46
C TRP A 75 -14.98 15.30 7.76
N TYR A 76 -15.23 15.93 6.62
CA TYR A 76 -16.45 15.80 5.81
C TYR A 76 -16.38 14.64 4.82
N ASP A 77 -15.20 14.15 4.49
CA ASP A 77 -15.03 13.00 3.61
C ASP A 77 -15.39 11.71 4.37
N LYS A 78 -16.36 10.99 3.83
CA LYS A 78 -16.90 9.75 4.39
C LYS A 78 -16.88 8.62 3.36
N THR A 79 -16.03 8.75 2.35
CA THR A 79 -15.87 7.76 1.29
C THR A 79 -14.47 7.15 1.35
N ILE A 80 -14.35 5.91 0.95
CA ILE A 80 -13.11 5.19 0.67
C ILE A 80 -13.42 4.31 -0.53
N ASP A 81 -12.69 4.49 -1.62
CA ASP A 81 -13.00 3.79 -2.86
C ASP A 81 -12.74 2.29 -2.71
N MET A 82 -11.68 1.91 -1.99
CA MET A 82 -11.27 0.52 -1.89
C MET A 82 -10.59 0.22 -0.55
N ILE A 83 -10.87 -0.97 -0.03
CA ILE A 83 -10.08 -1.61 1.02
C ILE A 83 -9.45 -2.89 0.48
N ILE A 84 -8.20 -3.14 0.81
CA ILE A 84 -7.44 -4.33 0.40
C ILE A 84 -7.03 -5.08 1.65
N VAL A 85 -7.41 -6.34 1.73
CA VAL A 85 -7.01 -7.28 2.79
C VAL A 85 -5.87 -8.13 2.24
N THR A 86 -4.63 -7.81 2.62
CA THR A 86 -3.48 -8.59 2.17
C THR A 86 -3.49 -9.97 2.80
N ASN A 87 -3.93 -10.05 4.05
CA ASN A 87 -3.89 -11.21 4.91
C ASN A 87 -5.13 -11.19 5.85
N PRO A 88 -5.85 -12.31 6.05
CA PRO A 88 -7.04 -12.34 6.89
C PRO A 88 -6.76 -12.38 8.40
N ASP A 89 -5.53 -12.20 8.86
CA ASP A 89 -5.20 -12.20 10.27
C ASP A 89 -5.64 -10.90 10.97
N LYS A 90 -5.83 -10.97 12.29
CA LYS A 90 -6.47 -9.93 13.08
C LYS A 90 -5.78 -8.57 12.95
N ASP A 91 -4.47 -8.56 12.93
CA ASP A 91 -3.64 -7.36 12.89
C ASP A 91 -3.59 -6.68 11.51
N HIS A 92 -4.28 -7.28 10.53
CA HIS A 92 -4.52 -6.69 9.21
C HIS A 92 -5.97 -6.26 9.00
N ILE A 93 -6.95 -7.00 9.56
CA ILE A 93 -8.35 -6.80 9.16
C ILE A 93 -9.26 -6.21 10.22
N ALA A 94 -8.89 -6.23 11.51
CA ALA A 94 -9.87 -5.94 12.56
C ALA A 94 -10.43 -4.51 12.50
N GLY A 95 -9.60 -3.53 12.13
CA GLY A 95 -10.02 -2.14 11.98
C GLY A 95 -10.99 -1.91 10.82
N PHE A 96 -11.05 -2.80 9.84
CA PHE A 96 -12.01 -2.68 8.74
C PHE A 96 -13.47 -2.79 9.20
N ALA A 97 -13.74 -3.48 10.31
CA ALA A 97 -15.07 -3.49 10.90
C ALA A 97 -15.54 -2.08 11.30
N ASP A 98 -14.63 -1.24 11.78
CA ASP A 98 -14.94 0.13 12.18
C ASP A 98 -14.95 1.09 10.96
N ILE A 99 -14.11 0.85 9.98
CA ILE A 99 -14.14 1.56 8.69
C ILE A 99 -15.47 1.34 7.98
N LEU A 100 -15.90 0.09 7.80
CA LEU A 100 -17.15 -0.26 7.14
C LEU A 100 -18.40 0.30 7.84
N LYS A 101 -18.34 0.56 9.15
CA LYS A 101 -19.42 1.24 9.90
C LYS A 101 -19.44 2.75 9.65
N ARG A 102 -18.30 3.37 9.41
CA ARG A 102 -18.13 4.83 9.40
C ARG A 102 -18.04 5.43 8.00
N TYR A 103 -17.46 4.70 7.06
CA TYR A 103 -17.23 5.14 5.69
C TYR A 103 -18.06 4.33 4.71
N LYS A 104 -18.38 4.94 3.58
CA LYS A 104 -18.90 4.24 2.41
C LYS A 104 -17.70 3.66 1.66
N VAL A 105 -17.65 2.33 1.54
CA VAL A 105 -16.60 1.61 0.82
C VAL A 105 -17.21 1.02 -0.45
N SER A 106 -16.53 1.13 -1.60
CA SER A 106 -17.00 0.61 -2.87
C SER A 106 -16.51 -0.82 -3.11
N TYR A 107 -15.21 -1.08 -2.91
CA TYR A 107 -14.58 -2.36 -3.21
C TYR A 107 -13.83 -2.94 -2.02
N LEU A 108 -13.90 -4.28 -1.91
CA LEU A 108 -13.07 -5.09 -1.01
C LEU A 108 -12.26 -6.06 -1.85
N ILE A 109 -10.92 -5.90 -1.85
CA ILE A 109 -10.02 -6.85 -2.49
C ILE A 109 -9.39 -7.73 -1.43
N GLU A 110 -9.33 -9.04 -1.70
CA GLU A 110 -8.70 -10.01 -0.79
C GLU A 110 -7.95 -11.11 -1.54
N SER A 111 -7.00 -11.78 -0.87
CA SER A 111 -6.21 -12.85 -1.47
C SER A 111 -7.01 -14.12 -1.81
N GLY A 112 -8.13 -14.32 -1.10
CA GLY A 112 -8.91 -15.56 -1.11
C GLY A 112 -8.46 -16.58 -0.06
N THR A 113 -7.44 -16.28 0.75
CA THR A 113 -7.02 -17.09 1.88
C THR A 113 -8.14 -17.18 2.91
N GLN A 114 -8.40 -18.37 3.43
CA GLN A 114 -9.47 -18.60 4.38
C GLN A 114 -9.00 -18.43 5.82
N ASN A 115 -9.77 -17.67 6.60
CA ASN A 115 -9.59 -17.59 8.04
C ASN A 115 -10.96 -17.73 8.72
N LYS A 116 -11.08 -18.68 9.64
CA LYS A 116 -12.34 -18.97 10.37
C LYS A 116 -12.50 -18.12 11.63
N SER A 117 -11.75 -17.04 11.78
CA SER A 117 -11.85 -16.17 12.95
C SER A 117 -13.19 -15.42 12.96
N LEU A 118 -13.69 -15.11 14.16
CA LEU A 118 -14.91 -14.31 14.32
C LEU A 118 -14.75 -12.91 13.69
N ILE A 119 -13.54 -12.36 13.72
CA ILE A 119 -13.24 -11.02 13.17
C ILE A 119 -13.34 -11.05 11.65
N HIS A 120 -12.73 -12.06 11.00
CA HIS A 120 -12.83 -12.22 9.55
C HIS A 120 -14.29 -12.34 9.12
N ASN A 121 -15.05 -13.23 9.78
CA ASN A 121 -16.48 -13.40 9.48
C ASN A 121 -17.27 -12.10 9.67
N ALA A 122 -16.99 -11.34 10.73
CA ALA A 122 -17.68 -10.07 10.98
C ALA A 122 -17.37 -9.01 9.89
N VAL A 123 -16.12 -8.91 9.43
CA VAL A 123 -15.73 -8.00 8.33
C VAL A 123 -16.44 -8.41 7.03
N GLN A 124 -16.44 -9.69 6.70
CA GLN A 124 -17.11 -10.21 5.51
C GLN A 124 -18.63 -9.94 5.53
N GLU A 125 -19.28 -10.16 6.68
CA GLU A 125 -20.70 -9.90 6.83
C GLU A 125 -21.03 -8.40 6.73
N LEU A 126 -20.25 -7.53 7.38
CA LEU A 126 -20.41 -6.07 7.26
C LEU A 126 -20.22 -5.60 5.82
N ALA A 127 -19.22 -6.11 5.12
CA ALA A 127 -18.98 -5.76 3.71
C ALA A 127 -20.21 -6.17 2.86
N ARG A 128 -20.74 -7.38 3.06
CA ARG A 128 -21.93 -7.88 2.38
C ARG A 128 -23.17 -7.00 2.69
N GLU A 129 -23.42 -6.68 3.97
CA GLU A 129 -24.55 -5.83 4.40
C GLU A 129 -24.47 -4.42 3.81
N LYS A 130 -23.27 -3.88 3.64
CA LYS A 130 -23.03 -2.55 3.06
C LYS A 130 -23.02 -2.54 1.54
N GLY A 131 -23.12 -3.71 0.90
CA GLY A 131 -23.11 -3.83 -0.55
C GLY A 131 -21.76 -3.57 -1.18
N VAL A 132 -20.66 -3.81 -0.44
CA VAL A 132 -19.30 -3.66 -0.94
C VAL A 132 -19.01 -4.75 -1.98
N GLU A 133 -18.53 -4.37 -3.15
CA GLU A 133 -18.16 -5.31 -4.20
C GLU A 133 -16.87 -6.03 -3.83
N LYS A 134 -16.90 -7.37 -3.85
CA LYS A 134 -15.78 -8.20 -3.45
C LYS A 134 -15.03 -8.75 -4.66
N VAL A 135 -13.71 -8.57 -4.67
CA VAL A 135 -12.82 -9.02 -5.73
C VAL A 135 -11.69 -9.86 -5.14
N THR A 136 -11.34 -10.96 -5.81
CA THR A 136 -10.19 -11.78 -5.40
C THR A 136 -8.96 -11.37 -6.19
N ALA A 137 -7.91 -10.95 -5.48
CA ALA A 137 -6.64 -10.56 -6.09
C ALA A 137 -5.95 -11.73 -6.79
N ARG A 138 -5.40 -11.47 -7.96
CA ARG A 138 -4.57 -12.42 -8.71
C ARG A 138 -3.45 -11.67 -9.41
N ARG A 139 -2.31 -12.31 -9.53
CA ARG A 139 -1.14 -11.79 -10.25
C ARG A 139 -1.53 -11.27 -11.62
N GLY A 140 -1.01 -10.09 -11.95
CA GLY A 140 -1.29 -9.39 -13.20
C GLY A 140 -2.57 -8.54 -13.18
N MET A 141 -3.33 -8.55 -12.06
CA MET A 141 -4.41 -7.59 -11.87
C MET A 141 -3.80 -6.20 -11.71
N GLU A 142 -4.28 -5.26 -12.49
CA GLU A 142 -3.97 -3.84 -12.40
C GLU A 142 -5.19 -3.07 -11.91
N ILE A 143 -4.97 -2.21 -10.93
CA ILE A 143 -5.99 -1.39 -10.30
C ILE A 143 -5.57 0.06 -10.52
N PHE A 144 -6.28 0.74 -11.38
CA PHE A 144 -6.02 2.13 -11.71
C PHE A 144 -6.68 3.02 -10.67
N LEU A 145 -5.88 3.77 -9.92
CA LEU A 145 -6.35 4.76 -8.96
C LEU A 145 -6.51 6.14 -9.60
N ASP A 146 -5.68 6.43 -10.60
CA ASP A 146 -5.78 7.64 -11.41
C ASP A 146 -5.37 7.32 -12.84
N GLU A 147 -6.33 7.36 -13.77
CA GLU A 147 -6.12 7.11 -15.20
C GLU A 147 -5.98 8.41 -16.00
N GLU A 148 -6.47 9.52 -15.45
CA GLU A 148 -6.62 10.79 -16.18
C GLU A 148 -5.39 11.68 -16.09
N SER A 149 -4.52 11.45 -15.10
CA SER A 149 -3.28 12.20 -14.95
C SER A 149 -2.26 11.81 -16.02
N ASP A 150 -1.36 12.74 -16.38
CA ASP A 150 -0.23 12.48 -17.29
C ASP A 150 0.62 11.30 -16.83
N ASN A 151 0.64 11.06 -15.51
CA ASN A 151 1.24 9.90 -14.87
C ASN A 151 0.14 9.11 -14.17
N GLN A 152 -0.22 7.97 -14.72
CA GLN A 152 -1.21 7.07 -14.10
C GLN A 152 -0.73 6.59 -12.73
N VAL A 153 -1.68 6.41 -11.80
CA VAL A 153 -1.44 5.72 -10.51
C VAL A 153 -2.02 4.33 -10.59
N VAL A 154 -1.15 3.32 -10.53
CA VAL A 154 -1.53 1.92 -10.74
C VAL A 154 -1.00 1.04 -9.60
N LEU A 155 -1.88 0.24 -9.01
CA LEU A 155 -1.52 -0.89 -8.14
C LEU A 155 -1.52 -2.18 -8.99
N THR A 156 -0.37 -2.83 -9.10
CA THR A 156 -0.23 -4.12 -9.79
C THR A 156 -0.06 -5.23 -8.76
N VAL A 157 -0.90 -6.27 -8.84
CA VAL A 157 -0.78 -7.47 -8.00
C VAL A 157 0.33 -8.37 -8.55
N LEU A 158 1.34 -8.65 -7.73
CA LEU A 158 2.47 -9.53 -8.05
C LEU A 158 2.25 -10.96 -7.53
N PHE A 159 1.49 -11.12 -6.46
CA PHE A 159 1.10 -12.39 -5.84
C PHE A 159 -0.23 -12.21 -5.09
N PRO A 160 -1.12 -13.22 -5.00
CA PRO A 160 -0.97 -14.62 -5.42
C PRO A 160 -1.20 -14.84 -6.94
N ASP A 161 -0.53 -15.84 -7.50
CA ASP A 161 -0.67 -16.27 -8.89
C ASP A 161 -1.58 -17.51 -9.06
N LYS A 162 -2.01 -18.11 -7.95
CA LYS A 162 -2.85 -19.31 -7.86
C LYS A 162 -3.95 -19.13 -6.80
N ASP A 163 -4.84 -20.12 -6.70
CA ASP A 163 -5.77 -20.22 -5.57
C ASP A 163 -5.01 -20.51 -4.27
N VAL A 164 -5.10 -19.58 -3.32
CA VAL A 164 -4.47 -19.66 -2.01
C VAL A 164 -5.44 -19.95 -0.87
N SER A 165 -6.67 -20.38 -1.19
CA SER A 165 -7.73 -20.65 -0.20
C SER A 165 -7.35 -21.72 0.83
N LYS A 166 -6.38 -22.58 0.51
CA LYS A 166 -5.87 -23.65 1.39
C LYS A 166 -4.51 -23.32 2.01
N GLU A 167 -3.89 -22.22 1.63
CA GLU A 167 -2.61 -21.79 2.17
C GLU A 167 -2.80 -21.17 3.57
N LYS A 168 -1.70 -21.09 4.33
CA LYS A 168 -1.70 -20.30 5.56
C LYS A 168 -1.87 -18.82 5.23
N PRO A 169 -2.42 -18.01 6.15
CA PRO A 169 -2.63 -16.58 5.91
C PRO A 169 -1.42 -15.87 5.30
N ASN A 170 -0.25 -15.98 5.91
CA ASN A 170 0.95 -15.30 5.43
C ASN A 170 1.45 -15.83 4.09
N ASP A 171 1.36 -17.15 3.85
CA ASP A 171 1.76 -17.78 2.58
C ASP A 171 0.85 -17.37 1.41
N GLY A 172 -0.33 -16.83 1.71
CA GLY A 172 -1.27 -16.30 0.74
C GLY A 172 -1.40 -14.78 0.75
N SER A 173 -0.51 -14.06 1.43
CA SER A 173 -0.53 -12.60 1.49
C SER A 173 -0.44 -11.96 0.11
N ILE A 174 -1.25 -10.91 -0.14
CA ILE A 174 -1.13 -10.14 -1.37
C ILE A 174 0.16 -9.34 -1.36
N VAL A 175 0.95 -9.47 -2.42
CA VAL A 175 2.08 -8.59 -2.71
C VAL A 175 1.72 -7.72 -3.90
N MET A 176 1.94 -6.41 -3.78
CA MET A 176 1.58 -5.43 -4.80
C MET A 176 2.69 -4.42 -5.00
N ARG A 177 2.72 -3.84 -6.20
CA ARG A 177 3.52 -2.68 -6.52
C ARG A 177 2.62 -1.52 -6.90
N LEU A 178 2.77 -0.39 -6.21
CA LEU A 178 2.15 0.88 -6.56
C LEU A 178 3.14 1.66 -7.42
N LYS A 179 2.68 2.17 -8.55
CA LYS A 179 3.46 3.00 -9.45
C LYS A 179 2.76 4.33 -9.70
N TYR A 180 3.55 5.43 -9.66
CA TYR A 180 3.13 6.76 -10.08
C TYR A 180 4.29 7.46 -10.80
N GLY A 181 4.20 7.59 -12.12
CA GLY A 181 5.29 8.11 -12.94
C GLY A 181 6.56 7.27 -12.83
N GLU A 182 7.63 7.88 -12.30
CA GLU A 182 8.92 7.25 -12.05
C GLU A 182 9.04 6.69 -10.61
N THR A 183 8.03 6.90 -9.74
CA THR A 183 8.08 6.49 -8.34
C THR A 183 7.28 5.21 -8.09
N GLU A 184 7.82 4.34 -7.24
CA GLU A 184 7.25 3.01 -7.00
C GLU A 184 7.34 2.60 -5.52
N VAL A 185 6.30 1.87 -5.06
CA VAL A 185 6.24 1.31 -3.70
C VAL A 185 5.93 -0.18 -3.76
N MET A 186 6.78 -0.99 -3.15
CA MET A 186 6.56 -2.43 -2.97
C MET A 186 5.86 -2.68 -1.63
N LEU A 187 4.68 -3.30 -1.67
CA LEU A 187 3.84 -3.63 -0.53
C LEU A 187 3.81 -5.15 -0.34
N MET A 188 4.39 -5.64 0.75
CA MET A 188 4.64 -7.06 0.97
C MET A 188 3.55 -7.78 1.79
N GLY A 189 2.67 -7.04 2.50
CA GLY A 189 1.83 -7.65 3.53
C GLY A 189 2.69 -8.47 4.50
N ASP A 190 2.26 -9.69 4.81
CA ASP A 190 3.01 -10.65 5.65
C ASP A 190 3.71 -11.75 4.85
N ALA A 191 3.95 -11.51 3.56
CA ALA A 191 4.59 -12.48 2.68
C ALA A 191 5.94 -12.96 3.24
N PRO A 192 6.13 -14.29 3.39
CA PRO A 192 7.38 -14.87 3.85
C PRO A 192 8.41 -14.97 2.73
N ILE A 193 9.67 -15.32 3.09
CA ILE A 193 10.78 -15.53 2.15
C ILE A 193 10.43 -16.52 1.03
N SER A 194 9.57 -17.50 1.28
CA SER A 194 9.11 -18.44 0.25
C SER A 194 8.34 -17.74 -0.88
N VAL A 195 7.52 -16.75 -0.54
CA VAL A 195 6.78 -15.93 -1.52
C VAL A 195 7.72 -14.96 -2.24
N GLU A 196 8.68 -14.36 -1.53
CA GLU A 196 9.71 -13.51 -2.13
C GLU A 196 10.50 -14.28 -3.21
N LYS A 197 10.99 -15.48 -2.89
CA LYS A 197 11.68 -16.37 -3.84
C LYS A 197 10.80 -16.75 -5.01
N HIS A 198 9.53 -17.00 -4.76
CA HIS A 198 8.58 -17.32 -5.81
C HIS A 198 8.40 -16.14 -6.79
N ILE A 199 8.28 -14.92 -6.29
CA ILE A 199 8.19 -13.71 -7.12
C ILE A 199 9.48 -13.53 -7.94
N LEU A 200 10.66 -13.68 -7.33
CA LEU A 200 11.95 -13.61 -8.02
C LEU A 200 12.03 -14.62 -9.17
N SER A 201 11.59 -15.86 -8.95
CA SER A 201 11.66 -16.93 -9.97
C SER A 201 10.80 -16.61 -11.22
N PHE A 202 9.68 -15.92 -11.07
CA PHE A 202 8.87 -15.50 -12.22
C PHE A 202 9.52 -14.38 -13.03
N THR A 203 10.17 -13.46 -12.33
CA THR A 203 10.87 -12.36 -12.98
C THR A 203 12.03 -12.90 -13.80
N GLU A 204 12.80 -13.84 -13.25
CA GLU A 204 13.88 -14.55 -13.98
C GLU A 204 13.38 -15.33 -15.19
N ALA A 205 12.28 -16.09 -15.06
CA ALA A 205 11.71 -16.88 -16.16
C ALA A 205 11.23 -16.00 -17.33
N LYS A 206 10.63 -14.83 -17.03
CA LYS A 206 10.18 -13.86 -18.03
C LYS A 206 11.36 -13.24 -18.80
N LEU A 207 12.48 -13.06 -18.15
CA LEU A 207 13.71 -12.54 -18.74
C LEU A 207 14.41 -13.57 -19.62
N GLY A 208 14.48 -14.84 -19.17
CA GLY A 208 14.97 -15.96 -19.97
C GLY A 208 14.21 -16.08 -21.29
N ALA A 209 12.86 -16.01 -21.25
CA ALA A 209 12.03 -16.06 -22.43
C ALA A 209 12.23 -14.85 -23.37
N ARG A 210 12.51 -13.65 -22.85
CA ARG A 210 12.82 -12.45 -23.66
C ARG A 210 14.23 -12.54 -24.29
N SER A 211 15.21 -13.09 -23.58
CA SER A 211 16.57 -13.28 -24.11
C SER A 211 16.59 -14.28 -25.28
N ASP A 212 15.75 -15.32 -25.24
CA ASP A 212 15.63 -16.31 -26.30
C ASP A 212 15.01 -15.72 -27.58
N ILE A 213 14.05 -14.78 -27.44
CA ILE A 213 13.47 -14.05 -28.57
C ILE A 213 14.47 -13.04 -29.16
N ALA A 214 15.26 -12.36 -28.31
CA ALA A 214 16.28 -11.40 -28.75
C ALA A 214 17.47 -12.08 -29.45
N ALA A 215 17.78 -13.34 -29.11
CA ALA A 215 18.83 -14.12 -29.77
C ALA A 215 18.54 -14.47 -31.24
N THR A 216 17.27 -14.37 -31.67
CA THR A 216 16.82 -14.66 -33.05
C THR A 216 16.62 -13.41 -33.91
N GLY A 217 16.79 -12.20 -33.38
CA GLY A 217 16.68 -10.91 -34.05
C GLY A 217 18.03 -10.27 -34.40
N PRO A 218 18.07 -9.18 -35.23
CA PRO A 218 19.31 -8.45 -35.49
C PRO A 218 19.86 -7.87 -34.19
N LYS A 219 21.15 -8.13 -33.92
CA LYS A 219 21.85 -7.66 -32.74
C LYS A 219 21.85 -6.12 -32.69
N GLU A 220 20.95 -5.52 -31.93
CA GLU A 220 21.11 -4.14 -31.48
C GLU A 220 22.14 -4.14 -30.35
N SER A 221 23.16 -3.27 -30.47
CA SER A 221 24.37 -3.21 -29.64
C SER A 221 24.14 -2.72 -28.19
N ASN A 222 22.90 -2.65 -27.70
CA ASN A 222 22.51 -2.16 -26.36
C ASN A 222 21.58 -3.10 -25.62
N ALA A 223 21.65 -4.43 -25.85
CA ALA A 223 20.88 -5.38 -25.04
C ALA A 223 21.42 -5.37 -23.60
N ARG A 224 20.62 -4.89 -22.65
CA ARG A 224 20.91 -5.00 -21.21
C ARG A 224 21.05 -6.46 -20.82
N SER A 225 21.92 -6.76 -19.85
CA SER A 225 22.07 -8.14 -19.33
C SER A 225 20.76 -8.61 -18.68
N GLY A 226 20.53 -9.92 -18.60
CA GLY A 226 19.33 -10.47 -17.95
C GLY A 226 19.19 -9.98 -16.50
N GLN A 227 20.29 -9.74 -15.79
CA GLN A 227 20.30 -9.18 -14.44
C GLN A 227 19.84 -7.72 -14.40
N GLU A 228 20.27 -6.89 -15.36
CA GLU A 228 19.81 -5.50 -15.51
C GLU A 228 18.31 -5.36 -15.80
N LEU A 229 17.70 -6.38 -16.43
CA LEU A 229 16.26 -6.42 -16.70
C LEU A 229 15.45 -6.92 -15.50
N LEU A 230 16.01 -7.82 -14.66
CA LEU A 230 15.42 -8.25 -13.37
C LEU A 230 15.25 -7.05 -12.44
N ASP A 231 16.31 -6.27 -12.32
CA ASP A 231 16.37 -5.13 -11.43
C ASP A 231 15.25 -4.11 -11.75
N THR A 232 14.90 -3.91 -13.03
CA THR A 232 13.87 -2.93 -13.44
C THR A 232 12.41 -3.37 -13.22
N GLU A 233 12.10 -4.67 -13.11
CA GLU A 233 10.70 -5.12 -12.89
C GLU A 233 10.25 -5.11 -11.42
N LEU A 234 11.19 -5.18 -10.46
CA LEU A 234 10.90 -5.16 -9.02
C LEU A 234 11.43 -3.91 -8.32
N GLU A 235 12.29 -3.11 -8.98
CA GLU A 235 12.80 -1.86 -8.41
C GLU A 235 11.65 -1.01 -7.87
N SER A 236 11.85 -0.50 -6.66
CA SER A 236 10.88 0.38 -6.01
C SER A 236 11.57 1.28 -5.02
N ASP A 237 11.22 2.57 -4.98
CA ASP A 237 11.81 3.56 -4.08
C ASP A 237 11.56 3.23 -2.61
N ILE A 238 10.38 2.65 -2.33
CA ILE A 238 9.95 2.28 -0.99
C ILE A 238 9.64 0.79 -0.94
N LEU A 239 10.25 0.08 0.02
CA LEU A 239 9.89 -1.28 0.37
C LEU A 239 9.19 -1.27 1.74
N LYS A 240 7.87 -1.57 1.76
CA LYS A 240 7.18 -1.94 3.00
C LYS A 240 7.62 -3.34 3.38
N ILE A 241 8.38 -3.43 4.44
CA ILE A 241 8.95 -4.68 4.94
C ILE A 241 7.85 -5.66 5.32
N GLY A 242 7.98 -6.90 4.85
CA GLY A 242 7.02 -7.97 5.10
C GLY A 242 6.94 -8.36 6.57
N HIS A 243 5.76 -8.79 7.01
CA HIS A 243 5.50 -9.40 8.32
C HIS A 243 6.10 -8.60 9.48
N HIS A 244 5.94 -7.28 9.45
CA HIS A 244 6.37 -6.33 10.49
C HIS A 244 7.87 -6.39 10.83
N GLY A 245 8.71 -6.88 9.92
CA GLY A 245 10.13 -7.12 10.16
C GLY A 245 10.40 -8.46 10.87
N SER A 246 9.55 -9.46 10.69
CA SER A 246 9.82 -10.83 11.13
C SER A 246 11.02 -11.42 10.40
N LYS A 247 11.81 -12.25 11.10
CA LYS A 247 12.91 -13.03 10.51
C LYS A 247 12.46 -14.04 9.43
N THR A 248 11.16 -14.26 9.28
CA THR A 248 10.57 -15.12 8.24
C THR A 248 10.38 -14.44 6.91
N SER A 249 10.65 -13.13 6.82
CA SER A 249 10.54 -12.28 5.64
C SER A 249 11.84 -11.50 5.40
N THR A 250 11.91 -10.78 4.29
CA THR A 250 12.98 -9.82 3.98
C THR A 250 14.32 -10.50 3.70
N SER A 251 14.33 -11.37 2.67
CA SER A 251 15.56 -11.98 2.18
C SER A 251 16.48 -10.95 1.53
N GLU A 252 17.80 -11.18 1.63
CA GLU A 252 18.81 -10.30 1.03
C GLU A 252 18.64 -10.21 -0.49
N GLU A 253 18.32 -11.33 -1.14
CA GLU A 253 18.06 -11.41 -2.57
C GLU A 253 16.89 -10.52 -2.99
N PHE A 254 15.80 -10.53 -2.20
CA PHE A 254 14.63 -9.72 -2.52
C PHE A 254 14.89 -8.23 -2.30
N VAL A 255 15.54 -7.85 -1.19
CA VAL A 255 15.91 -6.45 -0.94
C VAL A 255 16.83 -5.93 -2.05
N ARG A 256 17.77 -6.77 -2.53
CA ARG A 256 18.65 -6.41 -3.64
C ARG A 256 17.89 -6.19 -4.95
N ALA A 257 16.92 -7.05 -5.26
CA ALA A 257 16.10 -6.93 -6.46
C ALA A 257 15.16 -5.72 -6.43
N VAL A 258 14.65 -5.37 -5.25
CA VAL A 258 13.82 -4.16 -5.06
C VAL A 258 14.65 -2.89 -5.03
N ASN A 259 15.90 -2.95 -4.55
CA ASN A 259 16.86 -1.83 -4.48
C ASN A 259 16.28 -0.54 -3.89
N PRO A 260 15.62 -0.56 -2.72
CA PRO A 260 14.85 0.56 -2.22
C PRO A 260 15.72 1.68 -1.62
N SER A 261 15.26 2.94 -1.75
CA SER A 261 15.80 4.09 -1.01
C SER A 261 15.25 4.16 0.42
N TYR A 262 14.04 3.62 0.63
CA TYR A 262 13.38 3.58 1.94
C TYR A 262 12.87 2.18 2.24
N ALA A 263 13.18 1.67 3.44
CA ALA A 263 12.56 0.47 4.00
C ALA A 263 11.62 0.91 5.13
N VAL A 264 10.33 0.62 5.01
CA VAL A 264 9.33 1.00 6.02
C VAL A 264 8.89 -0.23 6.78
N ILE A 265 9.01 -0.18 8.12
CA ILE A 265 8.59 -1.24 9.02
C ILE A 265 7.39 -0.74 9.83
N SER A 266 6.23 -1.39 9.66
CA SER A 266 5.07 -1.19 10.54
C SER A 266 5.15 -2.18 11.69
N SER A 267 5.37 -1.70 12.90
CA SER A 267 5.42 -2.53 14.10
C SER A 267 4.93 -1.74 15.31
N GLY A 268 4.47 -2.45 16.34
CA GLY A 268 4.05 -1.83 17.59
C GLY A 268 5.21 -1.65 18.54
N LYS A 269 5.20 -0.55 19.28
CA LYS A 269 6.15 -0.32 20.37
C LYS A 269 5.99 -1.43 21.42
N GLU A 270 7.10 -2.00 21.88
CA GLU A 270 7.12 -3.07 22.90
C GLU A 270 6.18 -4.25 22.56
N ASN A 271 6.09 -4.62 21.26
CA ASN A 271 5.23 -5.71 20.84
C ASN A 271 5.75 -7.08 21.35
N LYS A 272 4.81 -7.97 21.67
CA LYS A 272 5.12 -9.30 22.22
C LYS A 272 5.84 -10.26 21.27
N TYR A 273 5.95 -9.90 20.00
CA TYR A 273 6.58 -10.73 18.96
C TYR A 273 8.07 -10.42 18.80
N GLY A 274 8.53 -9.30 19.38
CA GLY A 274 9.90 -8.82 19.22
C GLY A 274 10.20 -8.23 17.85
N HIS A 275 9.17 -7.81 17.11
CA HIS A 275 9.32 -7.18 15.79
C HIS A 275 9.74 -5.70 15.91
N PRO A 276 10.61 -5.21 15.00
CA PRO A 276 11.34 -6.00 14.01
C PRO A 276 12.43 -6.87 14.65
N HIS A 277 12.62 -8.08 14.15
CA HIS A 277 13.72 -8.95 14.60
C HIS A 277 15.08 -8.40 14.18
N GLU A 278 16.10 -8.70 14.98
CA GLU A 278 17.46 -8.25 14.72
C GLU A 278 17.99 -8.77 13.37
N GLU A 279 17.64 -10.00 13.01
CA GLU A 279 18.04 -10.62 11.72
C GLU A 279 17.56 -9.78 10.52
N THR A 280 16.34 -9.24 10.58
CA THR A 280 15.79 -8.36 9.53
C THR A 280 16.56 -7.03 9.50
N LEU A 281 16.81 -6.43 10.66
CA LEU A 281 17.60 -5.17 10.74
C LEU A 281 19.02 -5.36 10.23
N VAL A 282 19.68 -6.48 10.56
CA VAL A 282 21.00 -6.83 10.06
C VAL A 282 20.99 -7.02 8.54
N THR A 283 19.96 -7.66 7.98
CA THR A 283 19.81 -7.79 6.54
C THR A 283 19.71 -6.41 5.87
N LEU A 284 18.85 -5.52 6.36
CA LEU A 284 18.70 -4.17 5.83
C LEU A 284 19.98 -3.34 5.99
N ALA A 285 20.71 -3.49 7.10
CA ALA A 285 21.94 -2.75 7.35
C ALA A 285 23.06 -3.07 6.33
N LYS A 286 23.05 -4.24 5.67
CA LYS A 286 23.97 -4.57 4.58
C LYS A 286 23.85 -3.63 3.39
N PHE A 287 22.67 -3.01 3.21
CA PHE A 287 22.38 -2.06 2.13
C PHE A 287 22.60 -0.61 2.53
N SER A 288 23.01 -0.32 3.76
CA SER A 288 23.28 1.04 4.26
C SER A 288 24.45 1.75 3.56
N GLN A 289 25.26 1.03 2.78
CA GLN A 289 26.29 1.62 1.90
C GLN A 289 25.67 2.32 0.66
N PHE A 290 24.45 1.97 0.30
CA PHE A 290 23.57 2.70 -0.56
C PHE A 290 22.66 3.53 0.35
N PRO A 291 22.03 4.62 -0.07
CA PRO A 291 21.30 5.52 0.85
C PRO A 291 19.98 4.93 1.39
N LEU A 292 19.94 3.63 1.72
CA LEU A 292 18.75 3.00 2.31
C LEU A 292 18.45 3.60 3.68
N LYS A 293 17.31 4.25 3.78
CA LYS A 293 16.78 4.81 5.03
C LYS A 293 15.71 3.89 5.62
N ILE A 294 15.97 3.39 6.82
CA ILE A 294 15.00 2.58 7.55
C ILE A 294 14.08 3.51 8.35
N LEU A 295 12.77 3.40 8.14
CA LEU A 295 11.71 4.14 8.83
C LEU A 295 10.84 3.15 9.58
N ARG A 296 10.53 3.44 10.86
CA ARG A 296 9.77 2.55 11.74
C ARG A 296 8.61 3.28 12.38
N THR A 297 7.40 2.70 12.33
CA THR A 297 6.22 3.32 12.94
C THR A 297 6.26 3.34 14.46
N ASP A 298 6.92 2.37 15.10
CA ASP A 298 7.11 2.32 16.54
C ASP A 298 8.07 3.39 17.09
N GLU A 299 8.89 3.99 16.22
CA GLU A 299 9.82 5.08 16.59
C GLU A 299 9.30 6.45 16.12
N ALA A 300 8.79 6.53 14.90
CA ALA A 300 8.45 7.79 14.25
C ALA A 300 6.94 8.14 14.31
N GLY A 301 6.09 7.20 14.74
CA GLY A 301 4.65 7.34 14.55
C GLY A 301 4.23 7.08 13.11
N THR A 302 3.13 7.67 12.66
CA THR A 302 2.68 7.57 11.26
C THR A 302 3.70 8.20 10.32
N ILE A 303 4.10 7.45 9.28
CA ILE A 303 5.07 7.86 8.27
C ILE A 303 4.31 8.21 7.01
N VAL A 304 4.41 9.47 6.58
CA VAL A 304 3.73 9.95 5.36
C VAL A 304 4.78 10.24 4.29
N MET A 305 4.63 9.57 3.15
CA MET A 305 5.45 9.78 1.96
C MET A 305 4.59 10.40 0.86
N LYS A 306 5.13 11.40 0.17
CA LYS A 306 4.46 12.09 -0.93
C LYS A 306 5.31 12.01 -2.19
N SER A 307 4.66 11.84 -3.33
CA SER A 307 5.33 11.82 -4.64
C SER A 307 4.66 12.77 -5.62
N ASP A 308 5.49 13.46 -6.40
CA ASP A 308 5.09 14.25 -7.57
C ASP A 308 5.18 13.45 -8.88
N GLY A 309 5.41 12.13 -8.79
CA GLY A 309 5.65 11.23 -9.91
C GLY A 309 7.10 11.13 -10.35
N LYS A 310 8.04 11.87 -9.69
CA LYS A 310 9.47 11.79 -9.95
C LYS A 310 10.28 11.40 -8.72
N ASN A 311 9.88 11.86 -7.55
CA ASN A 311 10.60 11.60 -6.31
C ASN A 311 9.62 11.43 -5.15
N PHE A 312 10.00 10.58 -4.18
CA PHE A 312 9.36 10.54 -2.88
C PHE A 312 10.01 11.51 -1.90
N VAL A 313 9.17 12.22 -1.13
CA VAL A 313 9.58 13.07 -0.02
C VAL A 313 8.80 12.64 1.23
N GLN A 314 9.51 12.47 2.35
CA GLN A 314 8.86 12.25 3.64
C GLN A 314 8.24 13.56 4.11
N ALA A 315 6.92 13.59 4.29
CA ALA A 315 6.23 14.72 4.88
C ALA A 315 6.59 14.84 6.38
N LYS A 316 6.63 16.07 6.87
CA LYS A 316 6.94 16.36 8.28
C LYS A 316 5.71 16.22 9.17
#